data_7b27fa59858d93483321b9986b80553c
#
_entry.id   7b27fa59858d93483321b9986b80553c
#
_cell.length_a   1.000
_cell.length_b   1.000
_cell.length_c   1.000
_cell.angle_alpha   90.00
_cell.angle_beta   90.00
_cell.angle_gamma   90.00
#
_symmetry.space_group_name_H-M   'P 1'
#
loop_
_entity.id
_entity.type
_entity.pdbx_description
1 polymer ?
#
loop_
_entity_poly.entity_id
_entity_poly.type
_entity_poly.pdbx_seq_one_letter_code
_entity_poly.pdbx_strand_id
1 'polypeptide(L)'
;MSKNIWAELPQGFTILAPMEGVTDVVFRQVVAKAGRPDLFFTEFTNVSSFASEKGRENALERLEVAPTDAPIIAQIWGKNPEHFAELAGALEGLGFAGLDINMGCPDRHVNAAGGGAAMIRTPELAVECLRQARAATALPVSVKTRLGYTYVEEFREWLPVLLREKPAALTVHLRTRKEMSKVPAHFELIPEIVRLRDSVAPETRLVINGDIKDLRQCRELAAQYPEVNGYMIGRGVFENPYCFTEHEPTVEELFGLFRLHLDLFDAQDMKRLAETSEKMREDPAFALKMDGKVRGLPFEPLKHYFKIYVAGFPGAAELRARLMECKTTEEVRAVLTEAGH
;
A
#
# COMPACT_ATOMS: atom_id res chain seq x y z
N MET A 1 22.70 -6.72 12.92
CA MET A 1 21.33 -6.27 13.26
C MET A 1 20.85 -5.42 12.10
N SER A 2 19.71 -5.73 11.47
CA SER A 2 19.15 -4.86 10.43
C SER A 2 18.85 -3.49 11.05
N LYS A 3 19.14 -2.42 10.32
CA LYS A 3 18.79 -1.07 10.77
C LYS A 3 17.27 -0.95 10.89
N ASN A 4 16.79 -0.41 11.99
CA ASN A 4 15.35 -0.15 12.15
C ASN A 4 14.98 1.14 11.43
N ILE A 5 14.46 1.03 10.21
CA ILE A 5 14.06 2.19 9.39
C ILE A 5 13.15 3.16 10.16
N TRP A 6 12.24 2.64 10.97
CA TRP A 6 11.31 3.48 11.73
C TRP A 6 12.00 4.44 12.72
N ALA A 7 13.17 4.02 13.25
CA ALA A 7 13.97 4.89 14.13
C ALA A 7 14.76 5.96 13.35
N GLU A 8 15.03 5.73 12.07
CA GLU A 8 15.81 6.65 11.21
C GLU A 8 14.95 7.72 10.54
N LEU A 9 13.63 7.49 10.42
CA LEU A 9 12.72 8.46 9.81
C LEU A 9 12.61 9.75 10.65
N PRO A 10 12.55 10.92 10.00
CA PRO A 10 12.39 12.21 10.69
C PRO A 10 11.04 12.29 11.41
N GLN A 11 10.87 13.25 12.31
CA GLN A 11 9.56 13.53 12.90
C GLN A 11 8.63 14.13 11.82
N GLY A 12 7.40 13.66 11.76
CA GLY A 12 6.42 14.09 10.77
C GLY A 12 6.59 13.46 9.38
N PHE A 13 7.34 12.34 9.28
CA PHE A 13 7.54 11.64 8.01
C PHE A 13 6.23 11.26 7.32
N THR A 14 6.30 11.11 6.01
CA THR A 14 5.17 10.80 5.13
C THR A 14 5.25 9.40 4.53
N ILE A 15 4.11 8.75 4.36
CA ILE A 15 4.01 7.40 3.79
C ILE A 15 2.93 7.35 2.70
N LEU A 16 3.23 6.69 1.58
CA LEU A 16 2.19 6.24 0.66
C LEU A 16 1.50 4.99 1.23
N ALA A 17 0.18 5.08 1.44
CA ALA A 17 -0.58 3.97 2.00
C ALA A 17 -0.60 2.74 1.08
N PRO A 18 -0.53 1.51 1.62
CA PRO A 18 -0.76 0.30 0.84
C PRO A 18 -2.22 0.24 0.37
N MET A 19 -2.43 0.15 -0.93
CA MET A 19 -3.76 0.07 -1.56
C MET A 19 -3.76 -1.03 -2.63
N GLU A 20 -4.53 -2.08 -2.40
CA GLU A 20 -4.65 -3.23 -3.33
C GLU A 20 -5.17 -2.79 -4.69
N GLY A 21 -4.53 -3.25 -5.76
CA GLY A 21 -4.85 -2.88 -7.13
C GLY A 21 -4.54 -1.42 -7.48
N VAL A 22 -3.71 -0.75 -6.66
CA VAL A 22 -3.37 0.67 -6.81
C VAL A 22 -1.88 0.93 -6.64
N THR A 23 -1.30 0.56 -5.50
CA THR A 23 0.10 0.87 -5.19
C THR A 23 1.04 -0.24 -5.64
N ASP A 24 0.85 -0.70 -6.87
CA ASP A 24 1.75 -1.63 -7.54
C ASP A 24 3.11 -0.98 -7.86
N VAL A 25 4.05 -1.78 -8.36
CA VAL A 25 5.40 -1.32 -8.68
C VAL A 25 5.41 -0.20 -9.73
N VAL A 26 4.45 -0.19 -10.66
CA VAL A 26 4.36 0.83 -11.72
C VAL A 26 3.91 2.16 -11.14
N PHE A 27 2.80 2.17 -10.39
CA PHE A 27 2.25 3.41 -9.84
C PHE A 27 3.15 4.01 -8.75
N ARG A 28 3.84 3.20 -7.93
CA ARG A 28 4.82 3.72 -6.97
C ARG A 28 5.95 4.50 -7.65
N GLN A 29 6.43 4.06 -8.82
CA GLN A 29 7.43 4.79 -9.60
C GLN A 29 6.88 6.14 -10.13
N VAL A 30 5.61 6.19 -10.55
CA VAL A 30 4.96 7.44 -10.94
C VAL A 30 4.89 8.41 -9.75
N VAL A 31 4.47 7.92 -8.58
CA VAL A 31 4.45 8.74 -7.35
C VAL A 31 5.85 9.20 -6.96
N ALA A 32 6.85 8.32 -7.05
CA ALA A 32 8.25 8.69 -6.78
C ALA A 32 8.76 9.81 -7.70
N LYS A 33 8.29 9.84 -8.95
CA LYS A 33 8.63 10.89 -9.93
C LYS A 33 7.91 12.21 -9.64
N ALA A 34 6.64 12.15 -9.24
CA ALA A 34 5.83 13.34 -8.93
C ALA A 34 6.28 14.00 -7.63
N GLY A 35 6.41 13.19 -6.58
CA GLY A 35 6.82 13.68 -5.27
C GLY A 35 6.94 12.51 -4.31
N ARG A 36 8.17 12.18 -3.95
CA ARG A 36 8.47 10.98 -3.17
C ARG A 36 8.05 11.12 -1.71
N PRO A 37 7.28 10.17 -1.12
CA PRO A 37 7.13 10.04 0.33
C PRO A 37 8.46 9.57 0.97
N ASP A 38 8.58 9.71 2.30
CA ASP A 38 9.73 9.20 3.04
C ASP A 38 9.76 7.67 3.05
N LEU A 39 8.58 7.01 2.95
CA LEU A 39 8.46 5.56 2.99
C LEU A 39 7.35 5.06 2.07
N PHE A 40 7.65 4.01 1.32
CA PHE A 40 6.67 3.27 0.52
C PHE A 40 6.21 1.99 1.22
N PHE A 41 5.05 1.50 0.82
CA PHE A 41 4.54 0.17 1.13
C PHE A 41 4.22 -0.56 -0.17
N THR A 42 4.41 -1.89 -0.18
CA THR A 42 3.87 -2.73 -1.25
C THR A 42 2.33 -2.79 -1.16
N GLU A 43 1.67 -3.34 -2.16
CA GLU A 43 0.34 -3.91 -1.98
C GLU A 43 0.41 -5.02 -0.92
N PHE A 44 -0.75 -5.49 -0.41
CA PHE A 44 -0.72 -6.46 0.68
C PHE A 44 -0.82 -7.90 0.19
N THR A 45 0.20 -8.68 0.49
CA THR A 45 0.37 -10.08 0.07
C THR A 45 -0.30 -11.05 1.04
N ASN A 46 -1.08 -12.00 0.51
CA ASN A 46 -1.70 -13.04 1.32
C ASN A 46 -0.68 -14.12 1.71
N VAL A 47 -0.48 -14.32 3.03
CA VAL A 47 0.49 -15.30 3.54
C VAL A 47 0.12 -16.74 3.17
N SER A 48 -1.17 -17.08 3.11
CA SER A 48 -1.61 -18.43 2.74
C SER A 48 -1.50 -18.69 1.24
N SER A 49 -1.62 -17.64 0.41
CA SER A 49 -1.31 -17.75 -1.01
C SER A 49 0.17 -18.02 -1.23
N PHE A 50 1.05 -17.33 -0.50
CA PHE A 50 2.49 -17.57 -0.57
C PHE A 50 2.87 -18.99 -0.13
N ALA A 51 2.29 -19.50 0.96
CA ALA A 51 2.50 -20.85 1.48
C ALA A 51 1.99 -21.95 0.53
N SER A 52 1.10 -21.62 -0.40
CA SER A 52 0.59 -22.58 -1.38
C SER A 52 1.43 -22.57 -2.66
N GLU A 53 1.81 -23.73 -3.17
CA GLU A 53 2.52 -23.88 -4.44
C GLU A 53 1.82 -23.13 -5.59
N LYS A 54 0.49 -23.24 -5.66
CA LYS A 54 -0.34 -22.65 -6.70
C LYS A 54 -0.46 -21.12 -6.61
N GLY A 55 -0.37 -20.56 -5.41
CA GLY A 55 -0.56 -19.13 -5.16
C GLY A 55 0.73 -18.32 -5.02
N ARG A 56 1.86 -19.01 -4.84
CA ARG A 56 3.16 -18.38 -4.51
C ARG A 56 3.59 -17.33 -5.52
N GLU A 57 3.45 -17.59 -6.80
CA GLU A 57 3.81 -16.65 -7.87
C GLU A 57 3.02 -15.35 -7.78
N ASN A 58 1.69 -15.45 -7.72
CA ASN A 58 0.84 -14.26 -7.60
C ASN A 58 1.10 -13.48 -6.30
N ALA A 59 1.54 -14.17 -5.24
CA ALA A 59 1.95 -13.53 -4.00
C ALA A 59 3.26 -12.74 -4.17
N LEU A 60 4.24 -13.29 -4.89
CA LEU A 60 5.53 -12.64 -5.15
C LEU A 60 5.39 -11.43 -6.09
N GLU A 61 4.48 -11.46 -7.05
CA GLU A 61 4.22 -10.31 -7.94
C GLU A 61 3.85 -9.03 -7.16
N ARG A 62 3.11 -9.14 -6.06
CA ARG A 62 2.76 -8.01 -5.18
C ARG A 62 3.93 -7.46 -4.36
N LEU A 63 5.00 -8.24 -4.26
CA LEU A 63 6.23 -7.90 -3.54
C LEU A 63 7.30 -7.35 -4.49
N GLU A 64 6.98 -7.15 -5.76
CA GLU A 64 7.91 -6.58 -6.71
C GLU A 64 8.27 -5.14 -6.33
N VAL A 65 9.56 -4.80 -6.43
CA VAL A 65 10.10 -3.48 -6.05
C VAL A 65 10.92 -2.88 -7.19
N ALA A 66 10.92 -1.56 -7.28
CA ALA A 66 11.80 -0.80 -8.16
C ALA A 66 12.85 -0.06 -7.32
N PRO A 67 14.02 0.30 -7.89
CA PRO A 67 15.03 1.08 -7.17
C PRO A 67 14.49 2.42 -6.62
N THR A 68 13.49 2.99 -7.27
CA THR A 68 12.83 4.23 -6.86
C THR A 68 11.93 4.06 -5.63
N ASP A 69 11.57 2.84 -5.24
CA ASP A 69 10.68 2.56 -4.12
C ASP A 69 11.39 2.59 -2.75
N ALA A 70 12.74 2.46 -2.71
CA ALA A 70 13.48 2.36 -1.46
C ALA A 70 13.54 3.68 -0.69
N PRO A 71 13.28 3.70 0.64
CA PRO A 71 12.94 2.53 1.46
C PRO A 71 11.46 2.09 1.29
N ILE A 72 11.23 0.78 1.30
CA ILE A 72 9.91 0.18 1.14
C ILE A 72 9.64 -0.90 2.18
N ILE A 73 8.41 -0.97 2.68
CA ILE A 73 7.91 -1.97 3.62
C ILE A 73 7.05 -2.99 2.85
N ALA A 74 7.33 -4.28 3.05
CA ALA A 74 6.45 -5.35 2.56
C ALA A 74 5.22 -5.45 3.45
N GLN A 75 4.00 -5.30 2.92
CA GLN A 75 2.78 -5.51 3.71
C GLN A 75 2.18 -6.89 3.43
N ILE A 76 1.91 -7.64 4.51
CA ILE A 76 1.34 -8.99 4.45
C ILE A 76 0.04 -9.09 5.25
N TRP A 77 -0.82 -10.05 4.88
CA TRP A 77 -2.08 -10.28 5.57
C TRP A 77 -2.48 -11.77 5.56
N GLY A 78 -3.27 -12.17 6.52
CA GLY A 78 -3.78 -13.54 6.65
C GLY A 78 -4.33 -13.81 8.03
N LYS A 79 -4.38 -15.09 8.41
CA LYS A 79 -4.79 -15.54 9.76
C LYS A 79 -4.01 -16.73 10.30
N ASN A 80 -3.14 -17.37 9.48
CA ASN A 80 -2.38 -18.53 9.92
C ASN A 80 -0.98 -18.09 10.40
N PRO A 81 -0.66 -18.23 11.70
CA PRO A 81 0.63 -17.81 12.25
C PRO A 81 1.85 -18.45 11.57
N GLU A 82 1.77 -19.73 11.20
CA GLU A 82 2.87 -20.43 10.53
C GLU A 82 3.17 -19.84 9.14
N HIS A 83 2.12 -19.47 8.38
CA HIS A 83 2.29 -18.82 7.09
C HIS A 83 2.84 -17.38 7.22
N PHE A 84 2.55 -16.70 8.33
CA PHE A 84 3.21 -15.41 8.63
C PHE A 84 4.70 -15.61 8.85
N ALA A 85 5.12 -16.64 9.59
CA ALA A 85 6.53 -16.97 9.79
C ALA A 85 7.22 -17.33 8.46
N GLU A 86 6.59 -18.17 7.63
CA GLU A 86 7.15 -18.59 6.34
C GLU A 86 7.40 -17.39 5.43
N LEU A 87 6.40 -16.52 5.22
CA LEU A 87 6.57 -15.35 4.35
C LEU A 87 7.53 -14.33 4.96
N ALA A 88 7.45 -14.05 6.28
CA ALA A 88 8.36 -13.12 6.94
C ALA A 88 9.84 -13.53 6.79
N GLY A 89 10.14 -14.82 6.94
CA GLY A 89 11.47 -15.36 6.69
C GLY A 89 11.93 -15.23 5.23
N ALA A 90 11.00 -15.46 4.29
CA ALA A 90 11.29 -15.36 2.86
C ALA A 90 11.57 -13.91 2.39
N LEU A 91 11.06 -12.89 3.11
CA LEU A 91 11.32 -11.48 2.78
C LEU A 91 12.72 -11.02 3.17
N GLU A 92 13.41 -11.76 4.02
CA GLU A 92 14.76 -11.42 4.45
C GLU A 92 15.74 -11.50 3.27
N GLY A 93 16.52 -10.44 3.08
CA GLY A 93 17.48 -10.37 1.96
C GLY A 93 16.88 -9.89 0.62
N LEU A 94 15.56 -9.67 0.51
CA LEU A 94 14.92 -9.15 -0.71
C LEU A 94 14.94 -7.62 -0.83
N GLY A 95 15.65 -6.92 0.06
CA GLY A 95 15.82 -5.46 -0.02
C GLY A 95 14.71 -4.64 0.65
N PHE A 96 13.77 -5.26 1.37
CA PHE A 96 12.79 -4.56 2.16
C PHE A 96 13.40 -3.90 3.40
N ALA A 97 12.95 -2.69 3.71
CA ALA A 97 13.36 -1.96 4.91
C ALA A 97 12.60 -2.42 6.18
N GLY A 98 11.54 -3.19 6.01
CA GLY A 98 10.72 -3.74 7.09
C GLY A 98 9.54 -4.55 6.57
N LEU A 99 8.80 -5.09 7.52
CA LEU A 99 7.59 -5.87 7.31
C LEU A 99 6.42 -5.20 8.03
N ASP A 100 5.23 -5.17 7.43
CA ASP A 100 4.01 -4.67 8.05
C ASP A 100 2.90 -5.71 7.98
N ILE A 101 2.12 -5.81 9.06
CA ILE A 101 0.96 -6.71 9.12
C ILE A 101 -0.33 -5.89 8.95
N ASN A 102 -1.11 -6.21 7.91
CA ASN A 102 -2.40 -5.60 7.67
C ASN A 102 -3.47 -6.17 8.60
N MET A 103 -3.87 -5.39 9.59
CA MET A 103 -4.99 -5.64 10.51
C MET A 103 -6.10 -4.59 10.37
N GLY A 104 -6.19 -3.94 9.19
CA GLY A 104 -7.11 -2.82 8.98
C GLY A 104 -7.93 -2.85 7.69
N CYS A 105 -7.62 -3.74 6.73
CA CYS A 105 -8.36 -3.81 5.47
C CYS A 105 -9.85 -4.14 5.74
N PRO A 106 -10.79 -3.29 5.28
CA PRO A 106 -12.22 -3.50 5.51
C PRO A 106 -12.86 -4.39 4.45
N ASP A 107 -12.09 -4.80 3.43
CA ASP A 107 -12.60 -5.58 2.30
C ASP A 107 -13.33 -6.84 2.75
N ARG A 108 -14.41 -7.18 2.03
CA ARG A 108 -15.29 -8.28 2.41
C ARG A 108 -14.60 -9.64 2.29
N HIS A 109 -13.78 -9.85 1.25
CA HIS A 109 -13.09 -11.12 1.04
C HIS A 109 -11.96 -11.31 2.04
N VAL A 110 -11.18 -10.26 2.31
CA VAL A 110 -10.12 -10.27 3.33
C VAL A 110 -10.70 -10.59 4.71
N ASN A 111 -11.82 -9.95 5.08
CA ASN A 111 -12.48 -10.18 6.37
C ASN A 111 -13.13 -11.56 6.46
N ALA A 112 -13.74 -12.06 5.39
CA ALA A 112 -14.30 -13.42 5.36
C ALA A 112 -13.21 -14.50 5.51
N ALA A 113 -12.00 -14.23 5.01
CA ALA A 113 -10.84 -15.09 5.21
C ALA A 113 -10.24 -15.00 6.64
N GLY A 114 -10.74 -14.10 7.49
CA GLY A 114 -10.29 -13.89 8.87
C GLY A 114 -9.07 -12.96 9.03
N GLY A 115 -8.63 -12.31 7.93
CA GLY A 115 -7.54 -11.35 7.94
C GLY A 115 -7.99 -9.88 7.95
N GLY A 116 -7.05 -8.96 7.81
CA GLY A 116 -7.33 -7.53 7.82
C GLY A 116 -8.04 -7.08 9.10
N ALA A 117 -9.09 -6.26 8.98
CA ALA A 117 -9.82 -5.76 10.13
C ALA A 117 -10.53 -6.86 10.95
N ALA A 118 -10.77 -8.07 10.40
CA ALA A 118 -11.35 -9.18 11.17
C ALA A 118 -10.48 -9.60 12.37
N MET A 119 -9.17 -9.36 12.30
CA MET A 119 -8.24 -9.67 13.39
C MET A 119 -8.51 -8.85 14.67
N ILE A 120 -9.19 -7.71 14.56
CA ILE A 120 -9.63 -6.91 15.72
C ILE A 120 -10.57 -7.73 16.63
N ARG A 121 -11.32 -8.67 16.04
CA ARG A 121 -12.25 -9.55 16.76
C ARG A 121 -11.60 -10.82 17.34
N THR A 122 -10.34 -11.05 17.02
CA THR A 122 -9.54 -12.21 17.45
C THR A 122 -8.16 -11.74 17.88
N PRO A 123 -8.08 -10.92 18.97
CA PRO A 123 -6.84 -10.26 19.38
C PRO A 123 -5.72 -11.24 19.75
N GLU A 124 -6.06 -12.40 20.33
CA GLU A 124 -5.08 -13.43 20.67
C GLU A 124 -4.42 -13.99 19.40
N LEU A 125 -5.20 -14.26 18.36
CA LEU A 125 -4.70 -14.71 17.06
C LEU A 125 -3.85 -13.63 16.38
N ALA A 126 -4.27 -12.37 16.47
CA ALA A 126 -3.51 -11.23 15.92
C ALA A 126 -2.12 -11.12 16.57
N VAL A 127 -2.05 -11.27 17.89
CA VAL A 127 -0.80 -11.29 18.66
C VAL A 127 0.08 -12.47 18.25
N GLU A 128 -0.50 -13.66 18.11
CA GLU A 128 0.25 -14.84 17.70
C GLU A 128 0.85 -14.68 16.28
N CYS A 129 0.06 -14.18 15.32
CA CYS A 129 0.56 -13.89 13.98
C CYS A 129 1.74 -12.88 14.01
N LEU A 130 1.62 -11.82 14.83
CA LEU A 130 2.67 -10.82 14.99
C LEU A 130 3.96 -11.44 15.59
N ARG A 131 3.82 -12.27 16.63
CA ARG A 131 4.95 -12.96 17.27
C ARG A 131 5.65 -13.92 16.33
N GLN A 132 4.91 -14.71 15.57
CA GLN A 132 5.47 -15.65 14.60
C GLN A 132 6.18 -14.93 13.45
N ALA A 133 5.61 -13.86 12.92
CA ALA A 133 6.29 -13.03 11.92
C ALA A 133 7.62 -12.45 12.46
N ARG A 134 7.60 -11.89 13.68
CA ARG A 134 8.81 -11.30 14.30
C ARG A 134 9.90 -12.33 14.62
N ALA A 135 9.52 -13.55 14.99
CA ALA A 135 10.48 -14.61 15.29
C ALA A 135 11.21 -15.13 14.04
N ALA A 136 10.60 -14.96 12.86
CA ALA A 136 11.07 -15.52 11.60
C ALA A 136 11.94 -14.55 10.77
N THR A 137 12.06 -13.27 11.15
CA THR A 137 12.83 -12.28 10.38
C THR A 137 13.58 -11.30 11.27
N ALA A 138 14.70 -10.78 10.77
CA ALA A 138 15.43 -9.67 11.38
C ALA A 138 14.88 -8.28 10.95
N LEU A 139 13.92 -8.22 10.03
CA LEU A 139 13.28 -6.98 9.61
C LEU A 139 12.43 -6.38 10.76
N PRO A 140 12.41 -5.05 10.92
CA PRO A 140 11.50 -4.42 11.86
C PRO A 140 10.05 -4.67 11.43
N VAL A 141 9.20 -5.16 12.35
CA VAL A 141 7.80 -5.48 12.09
C VAL A 141 6.90 -4.40 12.64
N SER A 142 6.05 -3.84 11.78
CA SER A 142 5.01 -2.87 12.10
C SER A 142 3.61 -3.45 11.90
N VAL A 143 2.60 -2.72 12.35
CA VAL A 143 1.19 -3.11 12.20
C VAL A 143 0.38 -1.93 11.69
N LYS A 144 -0.48 -2.16 10.69
CA LYS A 144 -1.47 -1.19 10.24
C LYS A 144 -2.88 -1.67 10.57
N THR A 145 -3.60 -0.88 11.39
CA THR A 145 -4.93 -1.24 11.89
C THR A 145 -5.94 -0.09 11.81
N ARG A 146 -7.12 -0.30 12.39
CA ARG A 146 -8.21 0.67 12.56
C ARG A 146 -8.54 0.85 14.04
N LEU A 147 -9.41 1.85 14.35
CA LEU A 147 -9.90 2.09 15.72
C LEU A 147 -10.63 0.88 16.29
N GLY A 148 -11.41 0.20 15.47
CA GLY A 148 -12.20 -0.95 15.87
C GLY A 148 -12.85 -1.64 14.67
N TYR A 149 -13.59 -2.70 14.96
CA TYR A 149 -14.36 -3.42 13.95
C TYR A 149 -15.74 -2.79 13.74
N THR A 150 -16.48 -2.55 14.83
CA THR A 150 -17.85 -2.05 14.82
C THR A 150 -17.97 -0.68 15.48
N TYR A 151 -17.39 -0.51 16.67
CA TYR A 151 -17.52 0.70 17.49
C TYR A 151 -16.16 1.40 17.61
N VAL A 152 -16.23 2.73 17.68
CA VAL A 152 -15.02 3.57 17.75
C VAL A 152 -14.27 3.28 19.06
N GLU A 153 -14.98 3.09 20.16
CA GLU A 153 -14.45 2.88 21.51
C GLU A 153 -13.60 1.60 21.64
N GLU A 154 -13.75 0.64 20.73
CA GLU A 154 -12.97 -0.61 20.72
C GLU A 154 -11.45 -0.34 20.70
N PHE A 155 -10.99 0.83 20.22
CA PHE A 155 -9.56 1.16 20.20
C PHE A 155 -8.93 1.16 21.60
N ARG A 156 -9.70 1.46 22.66
CA ARG A 156 -9.21 1.51 24.04
C ARG A 156 -8.77 0.15 24.56
N GLU A 157 -9.35 -0.92 24.02
CA GLU A 157 -8.98 -2.30 24.35
C GLU A 157 -8.03 -2.88 23.29
N TRP A 158 -8.32 -2.62 22.02
CA TRP A 158 -7.61 -3.19 20.89
C TRP A 158 -6.16 -2.69 20.74
N LEU A 159 -5.95 -1.36 20.73
CA LEU A 159 -4.60 -0.82 20.51
C LEU A 159 -3.61 -1.22 21.62
N PRO A 160 -3.97 -1.24 22.91
CA PRO A 160 -3.08 -1.74 23.95
C PRO A 160 -2.66 -3.20 23.78
N VAL A 161 -3.50 -4.06 23.19
CA VAL A 161 -3.12 -5.45 22.88
C VAL A 161 -1.94 -5.49 21.91
N LEU A 162 -2.00 -4.71 20.83
CA LEU A 162 -0.91 -4.61 19.86
C LEU A 162 0.33 -3.91 20.42
N LEU A 163 0.13 -2.82 21.18
CA LEU A 163 1.22 -2.05 21.77
C LEU A 163 2.04 -2.84 22.78
N ARG A 164 1.44 -3.76 23.54
CA ARG A 164 2.18 -4.66 24.46
C ARG A 164 3.20 -5.53 23.73
N GLU A 165 2.97 -5.80 22.45
CA GLU A 165 3.93 -6.52 21.60
C GLU A 165 5.05 -5.62 21.08
N LYS A 166 5.01 -4.30 21.33
CA LYS A 166 6.04 -3.34 20.94
C LYS A 166 6.41 -3.44 19.45
N PRO A 167 5.45 -3.30 18.52
CA PRO A 167 5.79 -3.24 17.10
C PRO A 167 6.69 -2.04 16.82
N ALA A 168 7.51 -2.12 15.76
CA ALA A 168 8.40 -1.03 15.37
C ALA A 168 7.61 0.28 15.05
N ALA A 169 6.41 0.11 14.45
CA ALA A 169 5.44 1.17 14.28
C ALA A 169 4.01 0.64 14.35
N LEU A 170 3.09 1.50 14.74
CA LEU A 170 1.65 1.27 14.73
C LEU A 170 0.98 2.34 13.89
N THR A 171 0.44 1.95 12.72
CA THR A 171 -0.37 2.85 11.88
C THR A 171 -1.84 2.67 12.21
N VAL A 172 -2.51 3.74 12.63
CA VAL A 172 -3.94 3.72 12.97
C VAL A 172 -4.73 4.50 11.92
N HIS A 173 -5.60 3.80 11.17
CA HIS A 173 -6.62 4.46 10.37
C HIS A 173 -7.76 4.89 11.29
N LEU A 174 -8.01 6.20 11.36
CA LEU A 174 -8.94 6.83 12.31
C LEU A 174 -10.42 6.58 11.98
N ARG A 175 -10.76 5.34 11.70
CA ARG A 175 -12.14 4.83 11.48
C ARG A 175 -12.23 3.39 11.90
N THR A 176 -13.45 2.92 12.16
CA THR A 176 -13.75 1.49 12.32
C THR A 176 -13.85 0.78 10.95
N ARG A 177 -13.86 -0.56 10.98
CA ARG A 177 -14.15 -1.36 9.78
C ARG A 177 -15.57 -1.08 9.26
N LYS A 178 -16.56 -0.93 10.14
CA LYS A 178 -17.96 -0.68 9.80
C LYS A 178 -18.15 0.67 9.10
N GLU A 179 -17.44 1.68 9.53
CA GLU A 179 -17.46 3.02 8.92
C GLU A 179 -16.81 3.03 7.53
N MET A 180 -15.84 2.16 7.29
CA MET A 180 -15.08 2.12 6.03
C MET A 180 -14.43 3.47 5.71
N SER A 181 -15.04 4.26 4.79
CA SER A 181 -14.67 5.65 4.44
C SER A 181 -15.92 6.55 4.30
N LYS A 182 -17.02 6.18 4.96
CA LYS A 182 -18.33 6.85 4.80
C LYS A 182 -18.55 8.00 5.76
N VAL A 183 -17.71 8.12 6.78
CA VAL A 183 -17.74 9.21 7.77
C VAL A 183 -16.37 9.90 7.78
N PRO A 184 -16.23 11.12 8.31
CA PRO A 184 -14.93 11.75 8.53
C PRO A 184 -14.01 10.91 9.42
N ALA A 185 -12.71 11.03 9.25
CA ALA A 185 -11.73 10.41 10.15
C ALA A 185 -11.78 11.10 11.53
N HIS A 186 -11.68 10.30 12.60
CA HIS A 186 -11.80 10.74 14.00
C HIS A 186 -10.48 11.35 14.52
N PHE A 187 -10.08 12.50 13.99
CA PHE A 187 -8.85 13.20 14.40
C PHE A 187 -8.85 13.61 15.88
N GLU A 188 -10.03 13.85 16.45
CA GLU A 188 -10.23 14.20 17.86
C GLU A 188 -9.73 13.12 18.82
N LEU A 189 -9.56 11.88 18.35
CA LEU A 189 -9.07 10.76 19.15
C LEU A 189 -7.55 10.65 19.21
N ILE A 190 -6.82 11.41 18.38
CA ILE A 190 -5.34 11.36 18.35
C ILE A 190 -4.72 11.56 19.73
N PRO A 191 -5.14 12.55 20.57
CA PRO A 191 -4.55 12.74 21.90
C PRO A 191 -4.74 11.52 22.84
N GLU A 192 -5.84 10.77 22.70
CA GLU A 192 -6.07 9.59 23.49
C GLU A 192 -5.22 8.40 23.01
N ILE A 193 -5.09 8.24 21.68
CA ILE A 193 -4.24 7.21 21.06
C ILE A 193 -2.76 7.45 21.42
N VAL A 194 -2.30 8.70 21.39
CA VAL A 194 -0.96 9.08 21.86
C VAL A 194 -0.74 8.65 23.30
N ARG A 195 -1.66 9.01 24.22
CA ARG A 195 -1.55 8.60 25.63
C ARG A 195 -1.49 7.09 25.80
N LEU A 196 -2.27 6.32 25.04
CA LEU A 196 -2.23 4.85 25.07
C LEU A 196 -0.86 4.34 24.61
N ARG A 197 -0.33 4.84 23.48
CA ARG A 197 0.98 4.46 22.98
C ARG A 197 2.07 4.79 24.02
N ASP A 198 2.10 6.02 24.55
CA ASP A 198 3.12 6.46 25.49
C ASP A 198 3.10 5.69 26.83
N SER A 199 1.91 5.26 27.26
CA SER A 199 1.78 4.47 28.50
C SER A 199 2.18 3.01 28.36
N VAL A 200 2.08 2.42 27.13
CA VAL A 200 2.28 0.99 26.91
C VAL A 200 3.58 0.69 26.17
N ALA A 201 3.89 1.46 25.15
CA ALA A 201 5.04 1.25 24.25
C ALA A 201 5.56 2.59 23.70
N PRO A 202 6.20 3.45 24.50
CA PRO A 202 6.66 4.76 24.06
C PRO A 202 7.69 4.71 22.92
N GLU A 203 8.36 3.58 22.74
CA GLU A 203 9.30 3.31 21.65
C GLU A 203 8.63 3.02 20.30
N THR A 204 7.35 2.61 20.29
CA THR A 204 6.61 2.33 19.04
C THR A 204 6.30 3.64 18.30
N ARG A 205 6.70 3.75 17.06
CA ARG A 205 6.38 4.89 16.21
C ARG A 205 4.88 4.90 15.89
N LEU A 206 4.19 5.99 16.21
CA LEU A 206 2.78 6.19 15.92
C LEU A 206 2.60 6.89 14.58
N VAL A 207 1.84 6.26 13.68
CA VAL A 207 1.49 6.80 12.37
C VAL A 207 -0.03 6.97 12.27
N ILE A 208 -0.49 8.13 11.81
CA ILE A 208 -1.91 8.42 11.62
C ILE A 208 -2.26 8.33 10.13
N ASN A 209 -3.43 7.73 9.86
CA ASN A 209 -3.99 7.57 8.53
C ASN A 209 -5.51 7.88 8.53
N GLY A 210 -6.04 8.32 7.41
CA GLY A 210 -7.47 8.65 7.21
C GLY A 210 -7.65 10.12 6.86
N ASP A 211 -8.26 10.39 5.69
CA ASP A 211 -8.58 11.72 5.14
C ASP A 211 -7.42 12.73 5.07
N ILE A 212 -6.18 12.25 5.17
CA ILE A 212 -5.01 13.07 4.94
C ILE A 212 -4.80 13.17 3.44
N LYS A 213 -4.80 14.40 2.92
CA LYS A 213 -4.81 14.68 1.49
C LYS A 213 -3.41 14.92 0.93
N ASP A 214 -2.61 15.73 1.64
CA ASP A 214 -1.36 16.27 1.14
C ASP A 214 -0.35 16.58 2.26
N LEU A 215 0.85 16.98 1.86
CA LEU A 215 1.94 17.36 2.76
C LEU A 215 1.58 18.57 3.64
N ARG A 216 0.78 19.52 3.14
CA ARG A 216 0.34 20.69 3.92
C ARG A 216 -0.46 20.24 5.12
N GLN A 217 -1.46 19.37 4.90
CA GLN A 217 -2.26 18.82 6.00
C GLN A 217 -1.40 17.96 6.95
N CYS A 218 -0.41 17.22 6.45
CA CYS A 218 0.54 16.50 7.31
C CYS A 218 1.27 17.46 8.25
N ARG A 219 1.72 18.61 7.77
CA ARG A 219 2.40 19.63 8.60
C ARG A 219 1.48 20.30 9.61
N GLU A 220 0.23 20.60 9.21
CA GLU A 220 -0.79 21.13 10.12
C GLU A 220 -1.06 20.17 11.27
N LEU A 221 -1.24 18.87 10.95
CA LEU A 221 -1.43 17.82 11.95
C LEU A 221 -0.18 17.64 12.83
N ALA A 222 1.04 17.72 12.26
CA ALA A 222 2.28 17.63 13.03
C ALA A 222 2.46 18.79 14.00
N ALA A 223 2.02 19.99 13.63
CA ALA A 223 2.02 21.15 14.53
C ALA A 223 0.97 21.00 15.65
N GLN A 224 -0.19 20.39 15.35
CA GLN A 224 -1.25 20.17 16.32
C GLN A 224 -0.98 18.98 17.25
N TYR A 225 -0.32 17.93 16.75
CA TYR A 225 -0.06 16.66 17.45
C TYR A 225 1.43 16.27 17.32
N PRO A 226 2.33 16.99 18.01
CA PRO A 226 3.79 16.80 17.85
C PRO A 226 4.29 15.43 18.32
N GLU A 227 3.50 14.67 19.08
CA GLU A 227 3.82 13.32 19.55
C GLU A 227 3.53 12.23 18.49
N VAL A 228 2.80 12.57 17.41
CA VAL A 228 2.60 11.68 16.26
C VAL A 228 3.87 11.68 15.43
N ASN A 229 4.37 10.49 15.11
CA ASN A 229 5.67 10.36 14.43
C ASN A 229 5.57 10.49 12.90
N GLY A 230 4.45 10.08 12.29
CA GLY A 230 4.30 10.12 10.85
C GLY A 230 2.85 10.12 10.37
N TYR A 231 2.68 10.42 9.09
CA TYR A 231 1.37 10.56 8.44
C TYR A 231 1.31 9.74 7.16
N MET A 232 0.22 8.98 7.00
CA MET A 232 0.05 8.11 5.85
C MET A 232 -1.06 8.65 4.94
N ILE A 233 -0.70 8.99 3.70
CA ILE A 233 -1.61 9.47 2.66
C ILE A 233 -2.05 8.28 1.81
N GLY A 234 -3.37 8.14 1.62
CA GLY A 234 -3.96 7.14 0.72
C GLY A 234 -4.60 7.82 -0.49
N ARG A 235 -5.90 8.06 -0.41
CA ARG A 235 -6.69 8.61 -1.53
C ARG A 235 -6.26 10.00 -2.02
N GLY A 236 -5.51 10.76 -1.22
CA GLY A 236 -4.97 12.05 -1.63
C GLY A 236 -4.16 11.98 -2.92
N VAL A 237 -3.45 10.88 -3.16
CA VAL A 237 -2.67 10.66 -4.38
C VAL A 237 -3.51 10.61 -5.66
N PHE A 238 -4.81 10.28 -5.56
CA PHE A 238 -5.75 10.33 -6.70
C PHE A 238 -6.26 11.72 -6.99
N GLU A 239 -6.27 12.61 -5.98
CA GLU A 239 -6.65 14.01 -6.15
C GLU A 239 -5.47 14.81 -6.71
N ASN A 240 -4.25 14.54 -6.18
CA ASN A 240 -3.00 15.15 -6.62
C ASN A 240 -1.85 14.16 -6.47
N PRO A 241 -1.22 13.66 -7.57
CA PRO A 241 -0.07 12.76 -7.49
C PRO A 241 1.17 13.43 -6.86
N TYR A 242 1.21 14.76 -6.79
CA TYR A 242 2.25 15.55 -6.10
C TYR A 242 1.95 15.79 -4.61
N CYS A 243 0.99 15.06 -4.01
CA CYS A 243 0.53 15.27 -2.65
C CYS A 243 1.61 15.15 -1.55
N PHE A 244 2.77 14.59 -1.87
CA PHE A 244 3.95 14.53 -0.98
C PHE A 244 4.88 15.73 -1.11
N THR A 245 4.49 16.72 -1.91
CA THR A 245 5.19 17.99 -2.10
C THR A 245 4.25 19.16 -1.83
N GLU A 246 4.75 20.39 -1.94
CA GLU A 246 3.92 21.60 -1.95
C GLU A 246 3.59 22.07 -3.38
N HIS A 247 3.97 21.28 -4.38
CA HIS A 247 3.78 21.62 -5.78
C HIS A 247 2.34 21.36 -6.24
N GLU A 248 1.74 22.38 -6.86
CA GLU A 248 0.46 22.23 -7.56
C GLU A 248 0.76 22.01 -9.03
N PRO A 249 0.48 20.82 -9.58
CA PRO A 249 0.86 20.49 -10.95
C PRO A 249 0.09 21.27 -11.99
N THR A 250 0.77 21.64 -13.05
CA THR A 250 0.14 22.09 -14.28
C THR A 250 -0.48 20.91 -15.05
N VAL A 251 -1.38 21.22 -15.97
CA VAL A 251 -1.99 20.20 -16.85
C VAL A 251 -0.93 19.44 -17.65
N GLU A 252 0.11 20.15 -18.15
CA GLU A 252 1.19 19.52 -18.91
C GLU A 252 2.03 18.56 -18.05
N GLU A 253 2.29 18.88 -16.80
CA GLU A 253 2.99 17.99 -15.86
C GLU A 253 2.16 16.73 -15.60
N LEU A 254 0.84 16.83 -15.43
CA LEU A 254 -0.04 15.69 -15.29
C LEU A 254 -0.04 14.79 -16.53
N PHE A 255 -0.06 15.37 -17.75
CA PHE A 255 0.10 14.57 -18.96
C PHE A 255 1.50 13.98 -19.10
N GLY A 256 2.54 14.66 -18.61
CA GLY A 256 3.89 14.12 -18.53
C GLY A 256 3.94 12.87 -17.62
N LEU A 257 3.28 12.90 -16.46
CA LEU A 257 3.14 11.73 -15.60
C LEU A 257 2.28 10.64 -16.23
N PHE A 258 1.26 10.99 -17.00
CA PHE A 258 0.45 9.99 -17.70
C PHE A 258 1.28 9.23 -18.75
N ARG A 259 2.04 9.95 -19.59
CA ARG A 259 2.96 9.34 -20.54
C ARG A 259 3.97 8.41 -19.84
N LEU A 260 4.56 8.88 -18.74
CA LEU A 260 5.46 8.06 -17.92
C LEU A 260 4.76 6.79 -17.40
N HIS A 261 3.51 6.90 -16.93
CA HIS A 261 2.76 5.73 -16.45
C HIS A 261 2.54 4.70 -17.54
N LEU A 262 2.19 5.14 -18.76
CA LEU A 262 2.06 4.26 -19.92
C LEU A 262 3.39 3.58 -20.28
N ASP A 263 4.51 4.32 -20.26
CA ASP A 263 5.85 3.77 -20.56
C ASP A 263 6.27 2.73 -19.52
N LEU A 264 6.04 3.01 -18.25
CA LEU A 264 6.34 2.07 -17.16
C LEU A 264 5.45 0.83 -17.19
N PHE A 265 4.17 1.00 -17.54
CA PHE A 265 3.25 -0.12 -17.73
C PHE A 265 3.71 -1.04 -18.87
N ASP A 266 4.04 -0.47 -20.04
CA ASP A 266 4.53 -1.23 -21.19
C ASP A 266 5.84 -1.97 -20.86
N ALA A 267 6.77 -1.30 -20.17
CA ALA A 267 8.02 -1.91 -19.73
C ALA A 267 7.80 -3.09 -18.77
N GLN A 268 6.87 -2.93 -17.82
CA GLN A 268 6.50 -3.99 -16.87
C GLN A 268 5.77 -5.15 -17.56
N ASP A 269 4.91 -4.84 -18.53
CA ASP A 269 4.23 -5.85 -19.35
C ASP A 269 5.24 -6.69 -20.16
N MET A 270 6.18 -6.04 -20.83
CA MET A 270 7.25 -6.71 -21.58
C MET A 270 8.11 -7.60 -20.67
N LYS A 271 8.47 -7.12 -19.47
CA LYS A 271 9.21 -7.90 -18.48
C LYS A 271 8.43 -9.17 -18.11
N ARG A 272 7.16 -9.03 -17.76
CA ARG A 272 6.29 -10.16 -17.39
C ARG A 272 6.11 -11.16 -18.53
N LEU A 273 5.94 -10.69 -19.76
CA LEU A 273 5.87 -11.54 -20.94
C LEU A 273 7.16 -12.36 -21.15
N ALA A 274 8.33 -11.74 -20.95
CA ALA A 274 9.63 -12.38 -21.05
C ALA A 274 9.81 -13.45 -19.98
N GLU A 275 9.56 -13.13 -18.71
CA GLU A 275 9.67 -14.04 -17.56
C GLU A 275 8.71 -15.24 -17.71
N THR A 276 7.45 -14.98 -18.12
CA THR A 276 6.46 -16.04 -18.38
C THR A 276 6.92 -16.96 -19.53
N SER A 277 7.45 -16.40 -20.62
CA SER A 277 7.94 -17.15 -21.77
C SER A 277 9.15 -18.02 -21.41
N GLU A 278 10.07 -17.52 -20.58
CA GLU A 278 11.23 -18.26 -20.09
C GLU A 278 10.78 -19.44 -19.22
N LYS A 279 9.90 -19.19 -18.28
CA LYS A 279 9.36 -20.22 -17.40
C LYS A 279 8.60 -21.31 -18.15
N MET A 280 7.82 -20.95 -19.19
CA MET A 280 7.14 -21.94 -20.05
C MET A 280 8.12 -22.83 -20.83
N ARG A 281 9.33 -22.31 -21.13
CA ARG A 281 10.41 -23.10 -21.78
C ARG A 281 11.06 -24.07 -20.81
N GLU A 282 11.24 -23.64 -19.55
CA GLU A 282 11.91 -24.43 -18.51
C GLU A 282 10.99 -25.45 -17.84
N ASP A 283 9.69 -25.14 -17.72
CA ASP A 283 8.70 -25.98 -17.06
C ASP A 283 7.53 -26.34 -18.01
N PRO A 284 7.58 -27.54 -18.65
CA PRO A 284 6.51 -28.01 -19.52
C PRO A 284 5.14 -28.16 -18.82
N ALA A 285 5.10 -28.43 -17.50
CA ALA A 285 3.86 -28.53 -16.75
C ALA A 285 3.23 -27.15 -16.57
N PHE A 286 4.06 -26.12 -16.33
CA PHE A 286 3.60 -24.75 -16.31
C PHE A 286 3.08 -24.30 -17.70
N ALA A 287 3.79 -24.62 -18.78
CA ALA A 287 3.35 -24.33 -20.14
C ALA A 287 1.99 -24.94 -20.46
N LEU A 288 1.75 -26.19 -20.05
CA LEU A 288 0.45 -26.87 -20.22
C LEU A 288 -0.66 -26.17 -19.42
N LYS A 289 -0.37 -25.75 -18.18
CA LYS A 289 -1.31 -25.02 -17.32
C LYS A 289 -1.69 -23.65 -17.91
N MET A 290 -0.76 -22.99 -18.60
CA MET A 290 -0.98 -21.71 -19.28
C MET A 290 -1.68 -21.87 -20.65
N ASP A 291 -2.04 -23.09 -21.06
CA ASP A 291 -2.65 -23.38 -22.37
C ASP A 291 -1.80 -22.84 -23.54
N GLY A 292 -0.47 -22.86 -23.38
CA GLY A 292 0.48 -22.36 -24.36
C GLY A 292 0.43 -20.84 -24.59
N LYS A 293 -0.30 -20.06 -23.77
CA LYS A 293 -0.48 -18.62 -23.94
C LYS A 293 0.35 -17.84 -22.92
N VAL A 294 1.24 -17.01 -23.41
CA VAL A 294 1.90 -15.99 -22.61
C VAL A 294 0.90 -14.86 -22.34
N ARG A 295 0.77 -14.46 -21.08
CA ARG A 295 -0.17 -13.39 -20.69
C ARG A 295 0.62 -12.23 -20.09
N GLY A 296 0.42 -11.06 -20.68
CA GLY A 296 0.91 -9.79 -20.13
C GLY A 296 0.05 -9.24 -18.99
N LEU A 297 0.30 -8.00 -18.64
CA LEU A 297 -0.51 -7.27 -17.66
C LEU A 297 -1.91 -6.99 -18.21
N PRO A 298 -2.97 -7.13 -17.39
CA PRO A 298 -4.30 -6.71 -17.81
C PRO A 298 -4.35 -5.18 -17.95
N PHE A 299 -4.86 -4.71 -19.08
CA PHE A 299 -4.97 -3.26 -19.37
C PHE A 299 -6.07 -2.56 -18.53
N GLU A 300 -7.17 -3.25 -18.23
CA GLU A 300 -8.33 -2.63 -17.57
C GLU A 300 -8.01 -1.94 -16.22
N PRO A 301 -7.16 -2.47 -15.34
CA PRO A 301 -6.77 -1.78 -14.09
C PRO A 301 -6.10 -0.43 -14.34
N LEU A 302 -5.36 -0.26 -15.43
CA LEU A 302 -4.68 1.00 -15.77
C LEU A 302 -5.67 2.16 -15.92
N LYS A 303 -6.89 1.90 -16.37
CA LYS A 303 -7.95 2.91 -16.54
C LYS A 303 -8.35 3.62 -15.24
N HIS A 304 -8.14 2.99 -14.08
CA HIS A 304 -8.44 3.58 -12.78
C HIS A 304 -7.63 4.86 -12.52
N TYR A 305 -6.46 4.98 -13.16
CA TYR A 305 -5.55 6.12 -12.98
C TYR A 305 -5.81 7.28 -13.94
N PHE A 306 -6.58 7.09 -15.01
CA PHE A 306 -6.78 8.12 -16.04
C PHE A 306 -7.36 9.43 -15.46
N LYS A 307 -8.22 9.32 -14.44
CA LYS A 307 -8.79 10.48 -13.76
C LYS A 307 -7.74 11.33 -13.02
N ILE A 308 -6.62 10.75 -12.61
CA ILE A 308 -5.54 11.45 -11.92
C ILE A 308 -4.92 12.48 -12.87
N TYR A 309 -4.69 12.08 -14.12
CA TYR A 309 -3.92 12.84 -15.09
C TYR A 309 -4.80 13.76 -15.96
N VAL A 310 -6.03 13.33 -16.24
CA VAL A 310 -6.94 14.04 -17.13
C VAL A 310 -8.02 14.74 -16.28
N ALA A 311 -7.63 15.84 -15.65
CA ALA A 311 -8.49 16.62 -14.76
C ALA A 311 -8.09 18.11 -14.79
N GLY A 312 -8.98 19.00 -14.35
CA GLY A 312 -8.67 20.40 -14.10
C GLY A 312 -8.67 21.32 -15.33
N PHE A 313 -9.12 20.86 -16.50
CA PHE A 313 -9.19 21.69 -17.72
C PHE A 313 -10.51 21.46 -18.48
N PRO A 314 -10.93 22.43 -19.33
CA PRO A 314 -12.12 22.28 -20.19
C PRO A 314 -11.95 21.10 -21.17
N GLY A 315 -12.96 20.22 -21.29
CA GLY A 315 -12.90 19.03 -22.15
C GLY A 315 -12.30 17.78 -21.49
N ALA A 316 -11.85 17.86 -20.22
CA ALA A 316 -11.28 16.71 -19.51
C ALA A 316 -12.25 15.53 -19.37
N ALA A 317 -13.56 15.79 -19.22
CA ALA A 317 -14.56 14.73 -19.10
C ALA A 317 -14.74 13.96 -20.43
N GLU A 318 -14.80 14.68 -21.53
CA GLU A 318 -14.93 14.14 -22.89
C GLU A 318 -13.68 13.33 -23.26
N LEU A 319 -12.50 13.85 -22.96
CA LEU A 319 -11.23 13.13 -23.18
C LEU A 319 -11.19 11.85 -22.37
N ARG A 320 -11.55 11.88 -21.07
CA ARG A 320 -11.63 10.66 -20.26
C ARG A 320 -12.60 9.64 -20.84
N ALA A 321 -13.77 10.05 -21.32
CA ALA A 321 -14.74 9.15 -21.94
C ALA A 321 -14.10 8.40 -23.13
N ARG A 322 -13.40 9.11 -24.02
CA ARG A 322 -12.66 8.49 -25.14
C ARG A 322 -11.58 7.52 -24.66
N LEU A 323 -10.79 7.92 -23.66
CA LEU A 323 -9.72 7.08 -23.10
C LEU A 323 -10.27 5.80 -22.44
N MET A 324 -11.45 5.84 -21.83
CA MET A 324 -12.09 4.66 -21.23
C MET A 324 -12.52 3.60 -22.26
N GLU A 325 -12.69 3.99 -23.55
CA GLU A 325 -12.98 3.04 -24.65
C GLU A 325 -11.73 2.30 -25.16
N CYS A 326 -10.52 2.83 -24.89
CA CYS A 326 -9.25 2.23 -25.29
C CYS A 326 -9.05 0.85 -24.66
N LYS A 327 -8.34 -0.01 -25.37
CA LYS A 327 -8.02 -1.39 -24.94
C LYS A 327 -6.51 -1.65 -24.83
N THR A 328 -5.69 -0.74 -25.35
CA THR A 328 -4.23 -0.83 -25.31
C THR A 328 -3.62 0.53 -25.01
N THR A 329 -2.36 0.55 -24.64
CA THR A 329 -1.58 1.77 -24.38
C THR A 329 -1.35 2.57 -25.68
N GLU A 330 -1.21 1.90 -26.82
CA GLU A 330 -1.10 2.54 -28.13
C GLU A 330 -2.36 3.34 -28.50
N GLU A 331 -3.56 2.77 -28.26
CA GLU A 331 -4.82 3.48 -28.47
C GLU A 331 -4.94 4.71 -27.56
N VAL A 332 -4.51 4.58 -26.29
CA VAL A 332 -4.44 5.73 -25.36
C VAL A 332 -3.53 6.82 -25.91
N ARG A 333 -2.32 6.49 -26.36
CA ARG A 333 -1.36 7.46 -26.94
C ARG A 333 -1.93 8.14 -28.19
N ALA A 334 -2.62 7.38 -29.05
CA ALA A 334 -3.26 7.96 -30.23
C ALA A 334 -4.34 8.98 -29.85
N VAL A 335 -5.21 8.65 -28.90
CA VAL A 335 -6.26 9.56 -28.39
C VAL A 335 -5.67 10.82 -27.76
N LEU A 336 -4.57 10.69 -26.98
CA LEU A 336 -3.87 11.84 -26.40
C LEU A 336 -3.27 12.74 -27.49
N THR A 337 -2.60 12.16 -28.48
CA THR A 337 -2.01 12.91 -29.61
C THR A 337 -3.08 13.67 -30.41
N GLU A 338 -4.22 13.03 -30.72
CA GLU A 338 -5.35 13.70 -31.40
C GLU A 338 -5.92 14.86 -30.58
N ALA A 339 -5.88 14.76 -29.24
CA ALA A 339 -6.34 15.82 -28.35
C ALA A 339 -5.30 16.92 -28.11
N GLY A 340 -4.10 16.83 -28.71
CA GLY A 340 -3.03 17.82 -28.59
C GLY A 340 -2.17 17.67 -27.34
N HIS A 341 -2.15 16.46 -26.77
CA HIS A 341 -1.40 16.14 -25.54
C HIS A 341 -0.35 15.05 -25.74
#